data_fa846793b460c04f6147c4bb1fdf2f71
#
_entry.id   fa846793b460c04f6147c4bb1fdf2f71
#
_cell.length_a   1.000
_cell.length_b   1.000
_cell.length_c   1.000
_cell.angle_alpha   90.00
_cell.angle_beta   90.00
_cell.angle_gamma   90.00
#
_symmetry.space_group_name_H-M   'P 1'
#
loop_
_entity.id
_entity.type
_entity.pdbx_description
1 polymer ?
#
loop_
_entity_poly.entity_id
_entity_poly.type
_entity_poly.pdbx_seq_one_letter_code
_entity_poly.pdbx_strand_id
1 'polypeptide(L)'
;DRGLVGSEMCIRDRYNTTNSDASGQSASNLGVNSGSEASPLAWGTLGREGRYYVSNTMSAASIAEITSRPAEQPIRLYVGMEQASSFDERAALAVEELDRVDAWSREYLVIFGVTGTGWVDPDAINALEVVTGGDVTTVATQYSAVPSWIGFIIDSQTTIRQNRATIDAVVERWKQLPEDQRPTLVLFGESLGSMGTQGAWTADVTPEEVTEDIKSIIWIGPPAESTLWKSWQADRTSGPAWDPVIGDGQITRVLVQTEDPDRDDDMRLPVIVFAAHANDPVVYWRPDLFYREADWTIPPHGPGVMSSLRWFPFITGFQVGMDLISGGAPPEVGHNYSADMASAVVLGVANPEWTTRDTVRLEEALPDFRYVTG
;
A
#
# COMPACT_ATOMS: atom_id res chain seq x y z
N ASP A 1 18.81 25.68 17.24
CA ASP A 1 17.39 25.42 16.87
C ASP A 1 16.91 26.14 15.60
N ARG A 2 17.45 27.35 15.26
CA ARG A 2 17.02 28.05 14.01
C ARG A 2 17.59 27.45 12.72
N GLY A 3 18.67 26.71 12.76
CA GLY A 3 19.31 26.09 11.60
C GLY A 3 18.57 24.83 11.10
N LEU A 4 18.04 24.01 11.99
CA LEU A 4 17.28 22.80 11.65
C LEU A 4 15.92 23.15 11.05
N VAL A 5 15.18 24.08 11.66
CA VAL A 5 13.88 24.55 11.16
C VAL A 5 13.99 25.19 9.77
N GLY A 6 15.08 25.93 9.53
CA GLY A 6 15.33 26.53 8.19
C GLY A 6 15.65 25.49 7.13
N SER A 7 16.37 24.43 7.45
CA SER A 7 16.68 23.32 6.52
C SER A 7 15.46 22.45 6.20
N GLU A 8 14.60 22.17 7.18
CA GLU A 8 13.34 21.46 6.97
C GLU A 8 12.38 22.24 6.05
N MET A 9 12.27 23.56 6.26
CA MET A 9 11.46 24.42 5.40
C MET A 9 11.96 24.43 3.96
N CYS A 10 13.27 24.55 3.75
CA CYS A 10 13.87 24.50 2.41
C CYS A 10 13.69 23.14 1.72
N ILE A 11 13.77 22.04 2.47
CA ILE A 11 13.54 20.69 1.96
C ILE A 11 12.07 20.55 1.52
N ARG A 12 11.12 20.88 2.38
CA ARG A 12 9.68 20.84 2.05
C ARG A 12 9.34 21.70 0.84
N ASP A 13 9.86 22.93 0.75
CA ASP A 13 9.62 23.84 -0.38
C ASP A 13 10.10 23.22 -1.69
N ARG A 14 11.27 22.57 -1.70
CA ARG A 14 11.80 21.89 -2.88
C ARG A 14 10.88 20.76 -3.35
N TYR A 15 10.43 19.90 -2.44
CA TYR A 15 9.55 18.79 -2.78
C TYR A 15 8.15 19.26 -3.19
N ASN A 16 7.61 20.29 -2.57
CA ASN A 16 6.36 20.91 -2.99
C ASN A 16 6.47 21.49 -4.41
N THR A 17 7.57 22.14 -4.75
CA THR A 17 7.82 22.65 -6.11
C THR A 17 7.88 21.49 -7.12
N THR A 18 8.54 20.38 -6.79
CA THR A 18 8.56 19.17 -7.63
C THR A 18 7.18 18.54 -7.76
N ASN A 19 6.40 18.51 -6.69
CA ASN A 19 5.05 17.98 -6.70
C ASN A 19 4.11 18.77 -7.62
N SER A 20 4.26 20.09 -7.66
CA SER A 20 3.44 20.99 -8.51
C SER A 20 3.90 21.02 -9.98
N ASP A 21 5.12 20.55 -10.29
CA ASP A 21 5.64 20.55 -11.66
C ASP A 21 4.92 19.48 -12.51
N ALA A 22 4.20 19.95 -13.53
CA ALA A 22 3.47 19.11 -14.49
C ALA A 22 4.22 18.91 -15.82
N SER A 23 5.48 19.35 -15.92
CA SER A 23 6.29 19.23 -17.14
C SER A 23 6.45 17.76 -17.53
N GLY A 24 6.23 17.44 -18.80
CA GLY A 24 6.33 16.09 -19.33
C GLY A 24 5.11 15.17 -19.04
N GLN A 25 4.07 15.68 -18.36
CA GLN A 25 2.85 14.93 -18.07
C GLN A 25 1.68 15.49 -18.89
N SER A 26 0.76 14.61 -19.32
CA SER A 26 -0.40 14.99 -20.16
C SER A 26 -1.70 14.52 -19.53
N ALA A 27 -2.71 15.38 -19.58
CA ALA A 27 -4.09 15.07 -19.21
C ALA A 27 -4.88 14.33 -20.32
N SER A 28 -4.20 13.81 -21.33
CA SER A 28 -4.85 13.06 -22.41
C SER A 28 -5.33 11.67 -21.95
N ASN A 29 -6.46 11.26 -22.49
CA ASN A 29 -7.02 9.90 -22.31
C ASN A 29 -7.36 9.50 -20.85
N LEU A 30 -7.67 10.49 -19.99
CA LEU A 30 -8.04 10.20 -18.60
C LEU A 30 -9.43 9.55 -18.44
N GLY A 31 -10.27 9.56 -19.49
CA GLY A 31 -11.64 9.05 -19.40
C GLY A 31 -12.43 9.76 -18.29
N VAL A 32 -12.82 8.99 -17.26
CA VAL A 32 -13.54 9.52 -16.08
C VAL A 32 -12.64 9.66 -14.84
N ASN A 33 -11.35 9.37 -14.95
CA ASN A 33 -10.41 9.48 -13.84
C ASN A 33 -10.33 10.90 -13.27
N SER A 34 -9.79 11.06 -12.06
CA SER A 34 -9.55 12.39 -11.49
C SER A 34 -8.66 13.25 -12.40
N GLY A 35 -8.96 14.54 -12.46
CA GLY A 35 -8.27 15.49 -13.35
C GLY A 35 -8.74 15.50 -14.79
N SER A 36 -9.72 14.67 -15.18
CA SER A 36 -10.42 14.73 -16.48
C SER A 36 -11.38 15.93 -16.53
N GLU A 37 -11.94 16.23 -17.72
CA GLU A 37 -12.94 17.30 -17.86
C GLU A 37 -14.19 17.09 -16.99
N ALA A 38 -14.52 15.83 -16.68
CA ALA A 38 -15.66 15.49 -15.83
C ALA A 38 -15.36 15.56 -14.34
N SER A 39 -14.08 15.64 -13.94
CA SER A 39 -13.66 15.72 -12.54
C SER A 39 -13.66 17.18 -12.04
N PRO A 40 -14.17 17.45 -10.83
CA PRO A 40 -14.03 18.75 -10.20
C PRO A 40 -12.58 19.03 -9.74
N LEU A 41 -11.74 17.99 -9.69
CA LEU A 41 -10.35 18.10 -9.29
C LEU A 41 -9.49 18.55 -10.47
N ALA A 42 -8.84 19.70 -10.35
CA ALA A 42 -8.00 20.21 -11.41
C ALA A 42 -6.74 19.36 -11.59
N TRP A 43 -6.40 19.03 -12.84
CA TRP A 43 -5.19 18.29 -13.22
C TRP A 43 -3.91 18.83 -12.55
N GLY A 44 -3.74 20.16 -12.58
CA GLY A 44 -2.55 20.81 -12.04
C GLY A 44 -2.33 20.63 -10.54
N THR A 45 -3.37 20.36 -9.78
CA THR A 45 -3.34 20.23 -8.33
C THR A 45 -3.43 18.77 -7.82
N LEU A 46 -3.41 17.78 -8.73
CA LEU A 46 -3.33 16.36 -8.35
C LEU A 46 -1.98 15.99 -7.72
N GLY A 47 -0.95 16.84 -7.89
CA GLY A 47 0.41 16.48 -7.54
C GLY A 47 1.05 15.57 -8.61
N ARG A 48 2.38 15.48 -8.55
CA ARG A 48 3.15 14.70 -9.54
C ARG A 48 2.74 13.23 -9.58
N GLU A 49 2.71 12.59 -8.42
CA GLU A 49 2.41 11.15 -8.31
C GLU A 49 0.93 10.87 -8.68
N GLY A 50 0.03 11.77 -8.30
CA GLY A 50 -1.37 11.65 -8.69
C GLY A 50 -1.58 11.73 -10.21
N ARG A 51 -0.85 12.62 -10.88
CA ARG A 51 -0.91 12.71 -12.35
C ARG A 51 -0.40 11.44 -13.03
N TYR A 52 0.71 10.85 -12.54
CA TYR A 52 1.19 9.55 -13.03
C TYR A 52 0.16 8.44 -12.78
N TYR A 53 -0.37 8.39 -11.57
CA TYR A 53 -1.37 7.41 -11.17
C TYR A 53 -2.58 7.39 -12.10
N VAL A 54 -3.22 8.53 -12.34
CA VAL A 54 -4.45 8.59 -13.14
C VAL A 54 -4.22 8.45 -14.65
N SER A 55 -3.03 8.77 -15.15
CA SER A 55 -2.72 8.70 -16.60
C SER A 55 -2.22 7.33 -17.05
N ASN A 56 -1.87 6.43 -16.14
CA ASN A 56 -1.35 5.10 -16.47
C ASN A 56 -2.32 3.95 -16.12
N THR A 57 -3.62 4.22 -16.17
CA THR A 57 -4.66 3.20 -15.97
C THR A 57 -4.57 2.15 -17.09
N MET A 58 -4.60 0.88 -16.72
CA MET A 58 -4.64 -0.20 -17.70
C MET A 58 -5.90 -0.13 -18.57
N SER A 59 -5.77 -0.50 -19.83
CA SER A 59 -6.96 -0.61 -20.68
C SER A 59 -7.69 -1.93 -20.44
N ALA A 60 -9.01 -1.94 -20.58
CA ALA A 60 -9.79 -3.18 -20.56
C ALA A 60 -9.26 -4.21 -21.58
N ALA A 61 -8.75 -3.75 -22.72
CA ALA A 61 -8.16 -4.62 -23.74
C ALA A 61 -6.88 -5.31 -23.24
N SER A 62 -5.99 -4.58 -22.56
CA SER A 62 -4.76 -5.15 -21.97
C SER A 62 -5.07 -6.16 -20.86
N ILE A 63 -6.04 -5.85 -20.00
CA ILE A 63 -6.50 -6.78 -18.95
C ILE A 63 -7.09 -8.05 -19.57
N ALA A 64 -7.94 -7.92 -20.60
CA ALA A 64 -8.53 -9.05 -21.30
C ALA A 64 -7.49 -9.93 -22.02
N GLU A 65 -6.40 -9.32 -22.53
CA GLU A 65 -5.28 -10.05 -23.14
C GLU A 65 -4.54 -10.89 -22.07
N ILE A 66 -4.21 -10.31 -20.92
CA ILE A 66 -3.51 -11.00 -19.83
C ILE A 66 -4.37 -12.14 -19.29
N THR A 67 -5.63 -11.87 -18.97
CA THR A 67 -6.51 -12.84 -18.31
C THR A 67 -7.15 -13.84 -19.29
N SER A 68 -7.20 -13.52 -20.57
CA SER A 68 -7.99 -14.23 -21.60
C SER A 68 -9.48 -14.29 -21.25
N ARG A 69 -10.01 -13.27 -20.56
CA ARG A 69 -11.41 -13.09 -20.16
C ARG A 69 -11.89 -11.70 -20.54
N PRO A 70 -13.20 -11.47 -20.69
CA PRO A 70 -13.75 -10.11 -20.78
C PRO A 70 -13.31 -9.27 -19.59
N ALA A 71 -13.05 -7.99 -19.82
CA ALA A 71 -12.62 -7.07 -18.78
C ALA A 71 -13.35 -5.73 -18.89
N GLU A 72 -13.53 -5.08 -17.75
CA GLU A 72 -14.06 -3.72 -17.64
C GLU A 72 -12.91 -2.68 -17.67
N GLN A 73 -13.27 -1.41 -17.87
CA GLN A 73 -12.29 -0.33 -17.80
C GLN A 73 -12.14 0.11 -16.34
N PRO A 74 -10.95 -0.05 -15.71
CA PRO A 74 -10.72 0.42 -14.35
C PRO A 74 -10.82 1.94 -14.23
N ILE A 75 -11.12 2.43 -13.03
CA ILE A 75 -11.19 3.86 -12.72
C ILE A 75 -10.19 4.18 -11.62
N ARG A 76 -9.36 5.19 -11.82
CA ARG A 76 -8.39 5.69 -10.83
C ARG A 76 -8.76 7.10 -10.37
N LEU A 77 -8.97 7.25 -9.07
CA LEU A 77 -9.28 8.53 -8.42
C LEU A 77 -8.14 8.92 -7.49
N TYR A 78 -7.75 10.20 -7.56
CA TYR A 78 -6.66 10.71 -6.75
C TYR A 78 -6.93 12.13 -6.26
N VAL A 79 -6.85 12.33 -4.96
CA VAL A 79 -6.95 13.66 -4.34
C VAL A 79 -5.56 14.14 -3.93
N GLY A 80 -5.02 15.13 -4.65
CA GLY A 80 -3.74 15.74 -4.33
C GLY A 80 -3.79 16.58 -3.05
N MET A 81 -2.65 16.76 -2.41
CA MET A 81 -2.56 17.54 -1.16
C MET A 81 -2.96 19.02 -1.33
N GLU A 82 -2.88 19.56 -2.55
CA GLU A 82 -3.21 20.96 -2.86
C GLU A 82 -4.71 21.17 -3.14
N GLN A 83 -5.51 20.10 -3.20
CA GLN A 83 -6.95 20.18 -3.47
C GLN A 83 -7.74 20.73 -2.28
N ALA A 84 -7.29 20.48 -1.05
CA ALA A 84 -7.90 20.98 0.17
C ALA A 84 -6.89 21.09 1.32
N SER A 85 -7.19 21.93 2.31
CA SER A 85 -6.27 22.29 3.39
C SER A 85 -6.24 21.30 4.54
N SER A 86 -7.33 20.55 4.75
CA SER A 86 -7.45 19.59 5.85
C SER A 86 -7.56 18.15 5.35
N PHE A 87 -7.28 17.19 6.23
CA PHE A 87 -7.43 15.76 5.94
C PHE A 87 -8.90 15.39 5.66
N ASP A 88 -9.82 15.94 6.45
CA ASP A 88 -11.26 15.65 6.31
C ASP A 88 -11.83 16.22 5.00
N GLU A 89 -11.40 17.42 4.59
CA GLU A 89 -11.81 17.99 3.30
C GLU A 89 -11.30 17.15 2.13
N ARG A 90 -10.05 16.64 2.17
CA ARG A 90 -9.53 15.73 1.14
C ARG A 90 -10.28 14.40 1.13
N ALA A 91 -10.62 13.86 2.30
CA ALA A 91 -11.44 12.66 2.42
C ALA A 91 -12.85 12.86 1.82
N ALA A 92 -13.47 14.01 2.07
CA ALA A 92 -14.77 14.37 1.48
C ALA A 92 -14.68 14.47 -0.04
N LEU A 93 -13.63 15.09 -0.59
CA LEU A 93 -13.37 15.14 -2.04
C LEU A 93 -13.18 13.74 -2.65
N ALA A 94 -12.56 12.82 -1.92
CA ALA A 94 -12.43 11.43 -2.37
C ALA A 94 -13.81 10.76 -2.50
N VAL A 95 -14.71 10.98 -1.55
CA VAL A 95 -16.09 10.46 -1.59
C VAL A 95 -16.89 11.13 -2.72
N GLU A 96 -16.74 12.44 -2.94
CA GLU A 96 -17.39 13.14 -4.06
C GLU A 96 -16.94 12.58 -5.43
N GLU A 97 -15.65 12.28 -5.58
CA GLU A 97 -15.13 11.63 -6.80
C GLU A 97 -15.68 10.21 -6.98
N LEU A 98 -15.80 9.43 -5.89
CA LEU A 98 -16.41 8.10 -5.90
C LEU A 98 -17.90 8.16 -6.31
N ASP A 99 -18.66 9.10 -5.75
CA ASP A 99 -20.06 9.32 -6.10
C ASP A 99 -20.21 9.78 -7.57
N ARG A 100 -19.31 10.65 -8.05
CA ARG A 100 -19.32 11.15 -9.42
C ARG A 100 -19.19 10.06 -10.49
N VAL A 101 -18.34 9.06 -10.25
CA VAL A 101 -18.08 7.98 -11.22
C VAL A 101 -18.95 6.75 -10.97
N ASP A 102 -19.90 6.83 -10.04
CA ASP A 102 -20.71 5.69 -9.60
C ASP A 102 -19.84 4.47 -9.20
N ALA A 103 -18.77 4.76 -8.43
CA ALA A 103 -17.81 3.73 -7.97
C ALA A 103 -18.48 2.58 -7.20
N TRP A 104 -19.64 2.86 -6.63
CA TRP A 104 -20.41 1.93 -5.80
C TRP A 104 -21.08 0.81 -6.61
N SER A 105 -21.21 0.96 -7.92
CA SER A 105 -21.73 -0.06 -8.84
C SER A 105 -20.68 -1.08 -9.29
N ARG A 106 -19.40 -0.87 -8.94
CA ARG A 106 -18.31 -1.80 -9.25
C ARG A 106 -18.28 -2.98 -8.29
N GLU A 107 -17.68 -4.09 -8.73
CA GLU A 107 -17.49 -5.25 -7.87
C GLU A 107 -16.49 -4.95 -6.73
N TYR A 108 -15.45 -4.17 -7.03
CA TYR A 108 -14.40 -3.82 -6.06
C TYR A 108 -14.21 -2.30 -5.94
N LEU A 109 -13.97 -1.87 -4.70
CA LEU A 109 -13.51 -0.52 -4.37
C LEU A 109 -12.24 -0.61 -3.53
N VAL A 110 -11.13 -0.09 -4.06
CA VAL A 110 -9.82 -0.13 -3.39
C VAL A 110 -9.46 1.23 -2.81
N ILE A 111 -9.17 1.26 -1.51
CA ILE A 111 -8.61 2.42 -0.83
C ILE A 111 -7.09 2.23 -0.74
N PHE A 112 -6.31 3.12 -1.37
CA PHE A 112 -4.87 3.09 -1.33
C PHE A 112 -4.30 4.00 -0.24
N GLY A 113 -3.52 3.42 0.68
CA GLY A 113 -2.58 4.16 1.50
C GLY A 113 -1.31 4.47 0.71
N VAL A 114 -1.14 5.74 0.35
CA VAL A 114 0.02 6.20 -0.43
C VAL A 114 1.29 6.31 0.41
N THR A 115 2.46 6.27 -0.24
CA THR A 115 3.76 6.52 0.40
C THR A 115 4.02 8.01 0.63
N GLY A 116 5.20 8.38 1.12
CA GLY A 116 5.54 9.76 1.53
C GLY A 116 5.30 10.83 0.48
N THR A 117 5.63 10.57 -0.78
CA THR A 117 5.40 11.51 -1.90
C THR A 117 3.98 11.49 -2.46
N GLY A 118 3.15 10.56 -2.00
CA GLY A 118 1.86 10.26 -2.60
C GLY A 118 1.93 9.17 -3.67
N TRP A 119 3.06 8.48 -3.78
CA TRP A 119 3.28 7.42 -4.77
C TRP A 119 2.50 6.16 -4.40
N VAL A 120 1.98 5.51 -5.44
CA VAL A 120 1.39 4.17 -5.41
C VAL A 120 2.22 3.29 -6.33
N ASP A 121 2.55 2.09 -5.86
CA ASP A 121 3.33 1.13 -6.65
C ASP A 121 2.59 0.73 -7.93
N PRO A 122 3.21 0.90 -9.13
CA PRO A 122 2.60 0.50 -10.39
C PRO A 122 2.26 -0.98 -10.47
N ASP A 123 3.10 -1.85 -9.90
CA ASP A 123 2.85 -3.30 -9.92
C ASP A 123 1.64 -3.65 -9.06
N ALA A 124 1.48 -2.98 -7.91
CA ALA A 124 0.34 -3.18 -7.02
C ALA A 124 -0.98 -2.81 -7.69
N ILE A 125 -1.06 -1.57 -8.24
CA ILE A 125 -2.32 -1.13 -8.83
C ILE A 125 -2.63 -1.86 -10.12
N ASN A 126 -1.64 -2.16 -10.95
CA ASN A 126 -1.85 -2.93 -12.18
C ASN A 126 -2.26 -4.38 -11.85
N ALA A 127 -1.66 -5.02 -10.84
CA ALA A 127 -2.07 -6.34 -10.38
C ALA A 127 -3.52 -6.33 -9.88
N LEU A 128 -3.92 -5.32 -9.09
CA LEU A 128 -5.31 -5.17 -8.63
C LEU A 128 -6.28 -5.02 -9.81
N GLU A 129 -5.97 -4.17 -10.79
CA GLU A 129 -6.81 -4.00 -11.98
C GLU A 129 -6.96 -5.30 -12.78
N VAL A 130 -5.90 -6.10 -12.91
CA VAL A 130 -5.94 -7.38 -13.63
C VAL A 130 -6.69 -8.45 -12.84
N VAL A 131 -6.43 -8.61 -11.54
CA VAL A 131 -7.05 -9.65 -10.69
C VAL A 131 -8.56 -9.41 -10.53
N THR A 132 -8.99 -8.16 -10.54
CA THR A 132 -10.41 -7.77 -10.48
C THR A 132 -11.09 -7.73 -11.85
N GLY A 133 -10.38 -8.10 -12.94
CA GLY A 133 -10.93 -8.03 -14.30
C GLY A 133 -11.28 -6.61 -14.75
N GLY A 134 -10.70 -5.59 -14.11
CA GLY A 134 -10.99 -4.18 -14.37
C GLY A 134 -12.30 -3.66 -13.76
N ASP A 135 -13.12 -4.50 -13.14
CA ASP A 135 -14.36 -4.07 -12.46
C ASP A 135 -14.04 -3.48 -11.08
N VAL A 136 -13.21 -2.44 -11.10
CA VAL A 136 -12.65 -1.81 -9.91
C VAL A 136 -12.60 -0.28 -10.05
N THR A 137 -12.92 0.40 -8.97
CA THR A 137 -12.53 1.80 -8.77
C THR A 137 -11.50 1.86 -7.65
N THR A 138 -10.44 2.62 -7.86
CA THR A 138 -9.39 2.82 -6.88
C THR A 138 -9.34 4.28 -6.45
N VAL A 139 -9.12 4.56 -5.18
CA VAL A 139 -9.02 5.91 -4.64
C VAL A 139 -7.80 6.06 -3.74
N ALA A 140 -7.06 7.14 -3.94
CA ALA A 140 -5.89 7.50 -3.15
C ALA A 140 -5.93 8.98 -2.73
N THR A 141 -5.42 9.29 -1.53
CA THR A 141 -5.35 10.67 -1.03
C THR A 141 -3.92 11.00 -0.61
N GLN A 142 -3.35 12.05 -1.21
CA GLN A 142 -2.00 12.50 -0.89
C GLN A 142 -1.99 13.29 0.42
N TYR A 143 -1.07 12.94 1.32
CA TYR A 143 -0.88 13.64 2.59
C TYR A 143 0.37 14.51 2.63
N SER A 144 1.37 14.22 1.77
CA SER A 144 2.68 14.85 1.75
C SER A 144 3.28 14.79 0.34
N ALA A 145 4.33 15.57 0.09
CA ALA A 145 5.17 15.47 -1.10
C ALA A 145 6.62 15.10 -0.74
N VAL A 146 6.88 14.74 0.52
CA VAL A 146 8.22 14.45 1.03
C VAL A 146 8.52 12.96 0.91
N PRO A 147 9.75 12.55 0.51
CA PRO A 147 10.12 11.13 0.43
C PRO A 147 9.85 10.37 1.72
N SER A 148 9.51 9.08 1.59
CA SER A 148 9.05 8.23 2.70
C SER A 148 10.04 8.17 3.85
N TRP A 149 11.37 8.09 3.61
CA TRP A 149 12.36 8.04 4.66
C TRP A 149 12.41 9.32 5.52
N ILE A 150 12.12 10.49 4.92
CA ILE A 150 11.99 11.75 5.65
C ILE A 150 10.70 11.74 6.47
N GLY A 151 9.58 11.35 5.84
CA GLY A 151 8.28 11.25 6.51
C GLY A 151 8.28 10.27 7.68
N PHE A 152 8.96 9.14 7.54
CA PHE A 152 9.13 8.15 8.61
C PHE A 152 9.83 8.72 9.85
N ILE A 153 10.88 9.53 9.63
CA ILE A 153 11.68 10.10 10.73
C ILE A 153 10.98 11.32 11.37
N ILE A 154 10.30 12.15 10.55
CA ILE A 154 9.83 13.47 10.98
C ILE A 154 8.36 13.46 11.38
N ASP A 155 7.48 12.79 10.64
CA ASP A 155 6.03 12.92 10.83
C ASP A 155 5.22 11.71 10.33
N SER A 156 5.31 10.59 11.03
CA SER A 156 4.47 9.42 10.76
C SER A 156 2.98 9.64 11.10
N GLN A 157 2.66 10.66 11.91
CA GLN A 157 1.27 10.94 12.31
C GLN A 157 0.43 11.52 11.17
N THR A 158 1.06 12.25 10.27
CA THR A 158 0.35 12.85 9.11
C THR A 158 -0.21 11.77 8.19
N THR A 159 0.55 10.70 7.90
CA THR A 159 0.04 9.57 7.09
C THR A 159 -1.12 8.87 7.79
N ILE A 160 -1.03 8.64 9.10
CA ILE A 160 -2.11 8.00 9.88
C ILE A 160 -3.40 8.84 9.83
N ARG A 161 -3.30 10.15 10.03
CA ARG A 161 -4.48 11.04 10.05
C ARG A 161 -5.18 11.10 8.70
N GLN A 162 -4.42 11.23 7.60
CA GLN A 162 -5.04 11.27 6.28
C GLN A 162 -5.69 9.94 5.92
N ASN A 163 -4.99 8.82 6.13
CA ASN A 163 -5.54 7.52 5.79
C ASN A 163 -6.77 7.19 6.63
N ARG A 164 -6.75 7.48 7.93
CA ARG A 164 -7.93 7.33 8.79
C ARG A 164 -9.11 8.14 8.28
N ALA A 165 -8.92 9.44 8.01
CA ALA A 165 -9.98 10.29 7.50
C ALA A 165 -10.59 9.75 6.20
N THR A 166 -9.73 9.26 5.28
CA THR A 166 -10.18 8.68 4.02
C THR A 166 -10.94 7.37 4.22
N ILE A 167 -10.40 6.44 5.03
CA ILE A 167 -11.04 5.15 5.33
C ILE A 167 -12.40 5.40 5.99
N ASP A 168 -12.45 6.24 7.03
CA ASP A 168 -13.67 6.53 7.77
C ASP A 168 -14.74 7.11 6.84
N ALA A 169 -14.39 8.09 6.00
CA ALA A 169 -15.35 8.73 5.09
C ALA A 169 -15.89 7.75 4.02
N VAL A 170 -15.01 6.93 3.44
CA VAL A 170 -15.40 5.93 2.42
C VAL A 170 -16.28 4.85 3.05
N VAL A 171 -15.90 4.30 4.21
CA VAL A 171 -16.67 3.27 4.92
C VAL A 171 -18.01 3.82 5.38
N GLU A 172 -18.09 5.05 5.89
CA GLU A 172 -19.34 5.69 6.27
C GLU A 172 -20.29 5.83 5.08
N ARG A 173 -19.81 6.27 3.91
CA ARG A 173 -20.61 6.37 2.70
C ARG A 173 -21.03 5.00 2.18
N TRP A 174 -20.14 4.01 2.21
CA TRP A 174 -20.39 2.63 1.82
C TRP A 174 -21.50 1.99 2.69
N LYS A 175 -21.52 2.25 3.99
CA LYS A 175 -22.56 1.76 4.93
C LYS A 175 -23.94 2.32 4.63
N GLN A 176 -24.05 3.46 3.95
CA GLN A 176 -25.33 4.05 3.54
C GLN A 176 -25.95 3.33 2.34
N LEU A 177 -25.21 2.49 1.63
CA LEU A 177 -25.72 1.68 0.52
C LEU A 177 -26.48 0.47 1.05
N PRO A 178 -27.50 -0.04 0.29
CA PRO A 178 -28.07 -1.35 0.54
C PRO A 178 -26.96 -2.43 0.53
N GLU A 179 -27.06 -3.43 1.40
CA GLU A 179 -26.00 -4.44 1.55
C GLU A 179 -25.70 -5.21 0.26
N ASP A 180 -26.73 -5.49 -0.52
CA ASP A 180 -26.67 -6.19 -1.80
C ASP A 180 -26.11 -5.34 -2.97
N GLN A 181 -25.86 -4.05 -2.74
CA GLN A 181 -25.29 -3.12 -3.72
C GLN A 181 -23.90 -2.61 -3.29
N ARG A 182 -23.34 -3.16 -2.23
CA ARG A 182 -22.05 -2.73 -1.72
C ARG A 182 -20.92 -3.41 -2.48
N PRO A 183 -19.96 -2.65 -3.05
CA PRO A 183 -18.74 -3.24 -3.57
C PRO A 183 -17.93 -3.90 -2.44
N THR A 184 -17.13 -4.89 -2.80
CA THR A 184 -16.13 -5.44 -1.90
C THR A 184 -15.06 -4.37 -1.63
N LEU A 185 -14.92 -3.96 -0.37
CA LEU A 185 -13.87 -3.02 0.03
C LEU A 185 -12.54 -3.74 0.16
N VAL A 186 -11.54 -3.18 -0.53
CA VAL A 186 -10.13 -3.60 -0.46
C VAL A 186 -9.31 -2.45 0.10
N LEU A 187 -8.45 -2.73 1.07
CA LEU A 187 -7.50 -1.76 1.63
C LEU A 187 -6.09 -2.20 1.24
N PHE A 188 -5.35 -1.32 0.60
CA PHE A 188 -3.97 -1.56 0.23
C PHE A 188 -3.05 -0.51 0.86
N GLY A 189 -1.90 -0.93 1.35
CA GLY A 189 -0.86 -0.01 1.83
C GLY A 189 0.53 -0.63 1.72
N GLU A 190 1.48 0.15 1.22
CA GLU A 190 2.89 -0.23 1.15
C GLU A 190 3.73 0.73 1.97
N SER A 191 4.71 0.21 2.71
CA SER A 191 5.65 1.02 3.51
C SER A 191 4.90 2.00 4.43
N LEU A 192 5.12 3.31 4.31
CA LEU A 192 4.37 4.33 5.06
C LEU A 192 2.86 4.30 4.78
N GLY A 193 2.44 3.84 3.61
CA GLY A 193 1.02 3.62 3.31
C GLY A 193 0.44 2.48 4.16
N SER A 194 1.21 1.41 4.37
CA SER A 194 0.84 0.33 5.30
C SER A 194 0.73 0.85 6.75
N MET A 195 1.71 1.61 7.22
CA MET A 195 1.65 2.25 8.54
C MET A 195 0.43 3.19 8.68
N GLY A 196 0.18 4.00 7.67
CA GLY A 196 -0.90 4.98 7.65
C GLY A 196 -2.27 4.32 7.74
N THR A 197 -2.50 3.29 6.95
CA THR A 197 -3.78 2.57 6.91
C THR A 197 -4.00 1.74 8.18
N GLN A 198 -2.97 1.06 8.71
CA GLN A 198 -3.07 0.36 10.00
C GLN A 198 -3.43 1.29 11.15
N GLY A 199 -3.00 2.55 11.08
CA GLY A 199 -3.33 3.57 12.07
C GLY A 199 -4.81 3.98 12.12
N ALA A 200 -5.68 3.47 11.25
CA ALA A 200 -7.13 3.61 11.37
C ALA A 200 -7.68 2.86 12.59
N TRP A 201 -6.98 1.87 13.09
CA TRP A 201 -7.36 1.07 14.26
C TRP A 201 -6.42 1.30 15.45
N THR A 202 -6.87 0.88 16.63
CA THR A 202 -6.05 0.82 17.85
C THR A 202 -5.29 -0.51 17.92
N ALA A 203 -4.25 -0.56 18.74
CA ALA A 203 -3.34 -1.72 18.80
C ALA A 203 -3.96 -2.99 19.41
N ASP A 204 -5.10 -2.88 20.06
CA ASP A 204 -5.81 -3.94 20.78
C ASP A 204 -6.90 -4.64 19.97
N VAL A 205 -7.14 -4.21 18.72
CA VAL A 205 -8.14 -4.85 17.86
C VAL A 205 -7.65 -6.18 17.31
N THR A 206 -8.59 -7.09 17.07
CA THR A 206 -8.34 -8.40 16.46
C THR A 206 -8.44 -8.36 14.92
N PRO A 207 -7.89 -9.36 14.19
CA PRO A 207 -8.10 -9.48 12.75
C PRO A 207 -9.59 -9.51 12.34
N GLU A 208 -10.43 -10.16 13.13
CA GLU A 208 -11.88 -10.27 12.90
C GLU A 208 -12.55 -8.88 12.95
N GLU A 209 -12.20 -8.07 13.95
CA GLU A 209 -12.74 -6.70 14.10
C GLU A 209 -12.27 -5.79 12.96
N VAL A 210 -11.01 -5.90 12.55
CA VAL A 210 -10.46 -5.12 11.42
C VAL A 210 -11.16 -5.47 10.11
N THR A 211 -11.54 -6.75 9.94
CA THR A 211 -12.21 -7.24 8.72
C THR A 211 -13.74 -7.19 8.80
N GLU A 212 -14.33 -6.51 9.78
CA GLU A 212 -15.79 -6.39 9.88
C GLU A 212 -16.40 -5.70 8.65
N ASP A 213 -15.84 -4.59 8.21
CA ASP A 213 -16.31 -3.82 7.05
C ASP A 213 -15.42 -4.06 5.80
N ILE A 214 -14.10 -4.16 5.96
CA ILE A 214 -13.13 -4.28 4.87
C ILE A 214 -12.65 -5.72 4.79
N LYS A 215 -13.17 -6.47 3.81
CA LYS A 215 -12.96 -7.92 3.72
C LYS A 215 -11.62 -8.35 3.12
N SER A 216 -10.93 -7.44 2.43
CA SER A 216 -9.65 -7.66 1.77
C SER A 216 -8.65 -6.59 2.20
N ILE A 217 -7.55 -6.98 2.82
CA ILE A 217 -6.53 -6.04 3.29
C ILE A 217 -5.16 -6.56 2.89
N ILE A 218 -4.34 -5.68 2.27
CA ILE A 218 -3.01 -6.02 1.77
C ILE A 218 -2.03 -4.98 2.29
N TRP A 219 -1.09 -5.40 3.13
CA TRP A 219 -0.04 -4.56 3.69
C TRP A 219 1.35 -5.07 3.31
N ILE A 220 2.07 -4.25 2.57
CA ILE A 220 3.40 -4.58 2.04
C ILE A 220 4.46 -3.80 2.80
N GLY A 221 5.52 -4.49 3.25
CA GLY A 221 6.66 -3.89 3.93
C GLY A 221 6.27 -2.99 5.12
N PRO A 222 5.43 -3.45 6.07
CA PRO A 222 4.96 -2.60 7.15
C PRO A 222 6.13 -2.15 8.02
N PRO A 223 6.34 -0.84 8.25
CA PRO A 223 7.35 -0.38 9.20
C PRO A 223 7.17 -1.01 10.58
N ALA A 224 8.27 -1.28 11.28
CA ALA A 224 8.30 -1.95 12.57
C ALA A 224 7.39 -1.31 13.66
N GLU A 225 7.08 -0.02 13.53
CA GLU A 225 6.21 0.74 14.43
C GLU A 225 4.76 0.86 13.92
N SER A 226 4.40 0.17 12.81
CA SER A 226 3.01 0.11 12.35
C SER A 226 2.12 -0.53 13.41
N THR A 227 0.95 0.08 13.66
CA THR A 227 0.12 -0.19 14.84
C THR A 227 -0.22 -1.67 14.98
N LEU A 228 -0.80 -2.28 13.95
CA LEU A 228 -1.27 -3.67 14.02
C LEU A 228 -0.14 -4.67 13.82
N TRP A 229 0.78 -4.42 12.88
CA TRP A 229 1.95 -5.29 12.68
C TRP A 229 2.73 -5.47 13.97
N LYS A 230 3.03 -4.37 14.66
CA LYS A 230 3.77 -4.39 15.93
C LYS A 230 3.03 -5.16 17.02
N SER A 231 1.73 -4.92 17.19
CA SER A 231 0.91 -5.58 18.21
C SER A 231 0.75 -7.07 17.90
N TRP A 232 0.28 -7.39 16.70
CA TRP A 232 -0.02 -8.78 16.33
C TRP A 232 1.22 -9.66 16.22
N GLN A 233 2.36 -9.09 15.77
CA GLN A 233 3.63 -9.83 15.79
C GLN A 233 4.07 -10.16 17.22
N ALA A 234 3.88 -9.24 18.17
CA ALA A 234 4.19 -9.47 19.58
C ALA A 234 3.27 -10.53 20.22
N ASP A 235 2.00 -10.54 19.83
CA ASP A 235 0.96 -11.43 20.36
C ASP A 235 0.75 -12.69 19.49
N ARG A 236 1.70 -13.00 18.57
CA ARG A 236 1.62 -14.16 17.69
C ARG A 236 1.42 -15.47 18.47
N THR A 237 0.57 -16.33 17.97
CA THR A 237 0.25 -17.61 18.64
C THR A 237 1.34 -18.65 18.45
N SER A 238 2.09 -18.58 17.34
CA SER A 238 3.21 -19.45 17.02
C SER A 238 4.08 -18.85 15.89
N GLY A 239 5.10 -19.57 15.48
CA GLY A 239 6.03 -19.15 14.44
C GLY A 239 7.13 -18.20 14.94
N PRO A 240 8.21 -18.03 14.17
CA PRO A 240 9.26 -17.07 14.47
C PRO A 240 8.78 -15.63 14.23
N ALA A 241 9.55 -14.64 14.67
CA ALA A 241 9.20 -13.22 14.50
C ALA A 241 9.09 -12.79 13.03
N TRP A 242 9.74 -13.49 12.11
CA TRP A 242 9.71 -13.20 10.68
C TRP A 242 8.62 -13.96 9.91
N ASP A 243 8.00 -14.98 10.52
CA ASP A 243 6.86 -15.72 9.97
C ASP A 243 5.84 -16.00 11.10
N PRO A 244 5.19 -14.97 11.62
CA PRO A 244 4.28 -15.10 12.74
C PRO A 244 2.94 -15.67 12.31
N VAL A 245 2.39 -16.58 13.10
CA VAL A 245 0.98 -16.99 13.02
C VAL A 245 0.17 -16.06 13.91
N ILE A 246 -0.70 -15.26 13.30
CA ILE A 246 -1.55 -14.27 13.98
C ILE A 246 -2.95 -14.85 14.14
N GLY A 247 -3.49 -14.83 15.37
CA GLY A 247 -4.76 -15.46 15.68
C GLY A 247 -4.71 -16.97 15.46
N ASP A 248 -5.69 -17.50 14.78
CA ASP A 248 -5.74 -18.92 14.37
C ASP A 248 -5.11 -19.17 12.99
N GLY A 249 -4.59 -18.12 12.35
CA GLY A 249 -3.99 -18.18 11.03
C GLY A 249 -4.99 -18.31 9.87
N GLN A 250 -6.29 -18.19 10.11
CA GLN A 250 -7.29 -18.31 9.05
C GLN A 250 -7.49 -17.01 8.28
N ILE A 251 -7.51 -15.87 8.98
CA ILE A 251 -7.75 -14.55 8.39
C ILE A 251 -6.44 -13.91 7.92
N THR A 252 -5.35 -14.10 8.66
CA THR A 252 -4.08 -13.39 8.41
C THR A 252 -3.04 -14.32 7.81
N ARG A 253 -2.39 -13.85 6.73
CA ARG A 253 -1.26 -14.50 6.08
C ARG A 253 -0.05 -13.57 6.07
N VAL A 254 1.13 -14.14 6.29
CA VAL A 254 2.40 -13.43 6.16
C VAL A 254 3.21 -14.05 5.03
N LEU A 255 3.50 -13.26 4.01
CA LEU A 255 4.38 -13.63 2.89
C LEU A 255 5.78 -13.14 3.22
N VAL A 256 6.71 -14.07 3.40
CA VAL A 256 8.10 -13.77 3.78
C VAL A 256 9.01 -13.60 2.57
N GLN A 257 8.64 -14.21 1.45
CA GLN A 257 9.24 -14.11 0.13
C GLN A 257 8.22 -14.59 -0.90
N THR A 258 8.48 -14.43 -2.19
CA THR A 258 7.62 -14.94 -3.26
C THR A 258 7.29 -16.40 -2.99
N GLU A 259 6.03 -16.69 -2.77
CA GLU A 259 5.56 -18.03 -2.49
C GLU A 259 5.32 -18.80 -3.79
N ASP A 260 5.41 -20.13 -3.70
CA ASP A 260 5.05 -21.01 -4.81
C ASP A 260 3.58 -20.76 -5.21
N PRO A 261 3.32 -20.33 -6.45
CA PRO A 261 1.96 -20.11 -6.94
C PRO A 261 1.10 -21.38 -6.94
N ASP A 262 1.71 -22.57 -6.81
CA ASP A 262 1.02 -23.86 -6.66
C ASP A 262 0.58 -24.13 -5.21
N ARG A 263 0.83 -23.24 -4.28
CA ARG A 263 0.36 -23.37 -2.91
C ARG A 263 -1.17 -23.30 -2.89
N ASP A 264 -1.76 -24.43 -2.56
CA ASP A 264 -3.22 -24.66 -2.49
C ASP A 264 -3.78 -24.03 -1.19
N ASP A 265 -3.62 -22.71 -1.07
CA ASP A 265 -4.26 -21.95 0.00
C ASP A 265 -5.67 -21.58 -0.46
N ASP A 266 -6.66 -22.30 0.07
CA ASP A 266 -8.09 -22.01 -0.12
C ASP A 266 -8.45 -20.68 0.58
N MET A 267 -7.83 -19.59 0.09
CA MET A 267 -8.02 -18.25 0.63
C MET A 267 -9.41 -17.75 0.33
N ARG A 268 -10.10 -17.38 1.39
CA ARG A 268 -11.46 -16.82 1.33
C ARG A 268 -11.52 -15.52 2.10
N LEU A 269 -12.39 -14.63 1.65
CA LEU A 269 -12.68 -13.42 2.42
C LEU A 269 -13.41 -13.79 3.73
N PRO A 270 -13.10 -13.13 4.84
CA PRO A 270 -12.15 -12.01 4.94
C PRO A 270 -10.68 -12.48 4.97
N VAL A 271 -9.78 -11.66 4.44
CA VAL A 271 -8.34 -11.95 4.42
C VAL A 271 -7.49 -10.70 4.68
N ILE A 272 -6.42 -10.88 5.42
CA ILE A 272 -5.36 -9.89 5.63
C ILE A 272 -4.05 -10.51 5.18
N VAL A 273 -3.39 -9.89 4.22
CA VAL A 273 -2.07 -10.28 3.73
C VAL A 273 -1.03 -9.27 4.18
N PHE A 274 0.00 -9.74 4.86
CA PHE A 274 1.24 -9.01 5.08
C PHE A 274 2.33 -9.58 4.17
N ALA A 275 2.96 -8.77 3.33
CA ALA A 275 4.23 -9.13 2.72
C ALA A 275 5.37 -8.48 3.52
N ALA A 276 6.22 -9.29 4.14
CA ALA A 276 7.24 -8.83 5.08
C ALA A 276 8.51 -9.70 4.97
N HIS A 277 9.48 -9.27 4.17
CA HIS A 277 10.73 -9.98 4.03
C HIS A 277 11.48 -10.06 5.36
N ALA A 278 12.03 -11.23 5.67
CA ALA A 278 12.77 -11.44 6.91
C ALA A 278 14.04 -10.58 7.04
N ASN A 279 14.55 -10.08 5.92
CA ASN A 279 15.73 -9.24 5.81
C ASN A 279 15.42 -7.75 5.51
N ASP A 280 14.13 -7.34 5.61
CA ASP A 280 13.74 -5.94 5.37
C ASP A 280 14.06 -5.06 6.60
N PRO A 281 14.98 -4.09 6.49
CA PRO A 281 15.32 -3.22 7.60
C PRO A 281 14.15 -2.31 8.05
N VAL A 282 13.20 -1.99 7.16
CA VAL A 282 12.03 -1.16 7.49
C VAL A 282 11.08 -1.91 8.42
N VAL A 283 10.90 -3.20 8.18
CA VAL A 283 10.01 -4.07 8.97
C VAL A 283 10.53 -4.33 10.38
N TYR A 284 11.86 -4.30 10.57
CA TYR A 284 12.47 -4.74 11.83
C TYR A 284 13.25 -3.68 12.59
N TRP A 285 13.62 -2.57 11.95
CA TRP A 285 14.39 -1.54 12.65
C TRP A 285 13.54 -0.75 13.65
N ARG A 286 14.02 -0.70 14.89
CA ARG A 286 13.43 0.09 15.99
C ARG A 286 14.53 0.73 16.81
N PRO A 287 14.29 1.87 17.46
CA PRO A 287 15.29 2.52 18.31
C PRO A 287 15.78 1.66 19.46
N ASP A 288 14.97 0.74 20.00
CA ASP A 288 15.37 -0.15 21.08
C ASP A 288 16.41 -1.21 20.65
N LEU A 289 16.59 -1.44 19.34
CA LEU A 289 17.62 -2.32 18.80
C LEU A 289 19.06 -1.92 19.20
N PHE A 290 19.26 -0.68 19.60
CA PHE A 290 20.54 -0.21 20.10
C PHE A 290 20.94 -0.82 21.46
N TYR A 291 19.97 -1.22 22.29
CA TYR A 291 20.22 -1.70 23.65
C TYR A 291 19.44 -2.95 24.03
N ARG A 292 18.58 -3.46 23.17
CA ARG A 292 17.75 -4.65 23.38
C ARG A 292 17.86 -5.59 22.19
N GLU A 293 18.12 -6.87 22.46
CA GLU A 293 18.06 -7.92 21.44
C GLU A 293 16.63 -8.12 20.96
N ALA A 294 16.46 -8.15 19.65
CA ALA A 294 15.15 -8.40 19.04
C ALA A 294 14.99 -9.88 18.65
N ASP A 295 13.76 -10.40 18.75
CA ASP A 295 13.44 -11.81 18.51
C ASP A 295 13.90 -12.30 17.12
N TRP A 296 13.81 -11.46 16.10
CA TRP A 296 14.22 -11.82 14.74
C TRP A 296 15.74 -12.00 14.56
N THR A 297 16.55 -11.53 15.52
CA THR A 297 18.01 -11.75 15.54
C THR A 297 18.39 -13.08 16.19
N ILE A 298 17.41 -13.82 16.74
CA ILE A 298 17.60 -15.10 17.40
C ILE A 298 17.28 -16.23 16.41
N PRO A 299 18.14 -17.26 16.26
CA PRO A 299 17.85 -18.39 15.38
C PRO A 299 16.56 -19.15 15.74
N PRO A 300 15.82 -19.67 14.75
CA PRO A 300 16.15 -19.73 13.32
C PRO A 300 15.97 -18.38 12.64
N HIS A 301 16.92 -18.01 11.78
CA HIS A 301 16.82 -16.81 10.96
C HIS A 301 15.95 -17.07 9.74
N GLY A 302 15.26 -16.01 9.27
CA GLY A 302 14.44 -16.07 8.07
C GLY A 302 15.24 -16.07 6.77
N PRO A 303 14.55 -16.25 5.64
CA PRO A 303 15.16 -16.20 4.31
C PRO A 303 15.92 -14.89 4.08
N GLY A 304 17.05 -14.97 3.38
CA GLY A 304 17.88 -13.81 3.09
C GLY A 304 18.65 -13.21 4.27
N VAL A 305 18.43 -13.70 5.51
CA VAL A 305 19.20 -13.29 6.70
C VAL A 305 20.41 -14.21 6.90
N MET A 306 21.58 -13.62 7.10
CA MET A 306 22.80 -14.42 7.30
C MET A 306 22.69 -15.31 8.53
N SER A 307 23.01 -16.60 8.42
CA SER A 307 22.99 -17.56 9.52
C SER A 307 23.95 -17.22 10.68
N SER A 308 24.96 -16.40 10.40
CA SER A 308 25.91 -15.89 11.38
C SER A 308 25.47 -14.63 12.10
N LEU A 309 24.30 -14.07 11.75
CA LEU A 309 23.77 -12.88 12.40
C LEU A 309 23.76 -13.09 13.93
N ARG A 310 24.24 -12.08 14.65
CA ARG A 310 24.15 -11.98 16.13
C ARG A 310 23.86 -10.54 16.48
N TRP A 311 23.04 -10.36 17.48
CA TRP A 311 22.82 -9.03 18.00
C TRP A 311 24.02 -8.56 18.85
N PHE A 312 24.44 -7.32 18.63
CA PHE A 312 25.43 -6.61 19.45
C PHE A 312 24.90 -5.22 19.83
N PRO A 313 24.98 -4.83 21.10
CA PRO A 313 24.57 -3.50 21.53
C PRO A 313 25.18 -2.40 20.65
N PHE A 314 24.39 -1.42 20.27
CA PHE A 314 24.70 -0.30 19.38
C PHE A 314 25.04 -0.72 17.94
N ILE A 315 25.86 -1.75 17.73
CA ILE A 315 26.34 -2.14 16.40
C ILE A 315 25.18 -2.57 15.50
N THR A 316 24.35 -3.49 15.97
CA THR A 316 23.21 -4.01 15.18
C THR A 316 22.22 -2.90 14.84
N GLY A 317 21.90 -2.00 15.80
CA GLY A 317 21.03 -0.86 15.55
C GLY A 317 21.57 0.09 14.49
N PHE A 318 22.90 0.33 14.45
CA PHE A 318 23.53 1.13 13.41
C PHE A 318 23.56 0.42 12.06
N GLN A 319 23.90 -0.85 12.00
CA GLN A 319 23.96 -1.61 10.74
C GLN A 319 22.60 -1.63 10.05
N VAL A 320 21.55 -2.07 10.75
CA VAL A 320 20.19 -2.11 10.20
C VAL A 320 19.66 -0.71 9.87
N GLY A 321 20.02 0.31 10.67
CA GLY A 321 19.69 1.70 10.40
C GLY A 321 20.37 2.24 9.13
N MET A 322 21.60 1.81 8.84
CA MET A 322 22.29 2.17 7.60
C MET A 322 21.68 1.47 6.39
N ASP A 323 21.26 0.20 6.54
CA ASP A 323 20.56 -0.54 5.49
C ASP A 323 19.22 0.13 5.13
N LEU A 324 18.50 0.66 6.12
CA LEU A 324 17.28 1.43 5.95
C LEU A 324 17.47 2.69 5.09
N ILE A 325 18.61 3.37 5.20
CA ILE A 325 18.92 4.61 4.46
C ILE A 325 19.46 4.30 3.06
N SER A 326 20.13 3.18 2.86
CA SER A 326 20.82 2.85 1.61
C SER A 326 19.88 2.52 0.43
N GLY A 327 18.63 2.22 0.68
CA GLY A 327 17.46 2.34 -0.23
C GLY A 327 17.45 1.51 -1.53
N GLY A 328 18.51 0.82 -1.90
CA GLY A 328 18.57 0.06 -3.15
C GLY A 328 18.78 -1.43 -2.90
N ALA A 329 17.70 -2.21 -2.90
CA ALA A 329 17.77 -3.66 -2.85
C ALA A 329 17.38 -4.27 -4.20
N PRO A 330 17.98 -5.41 -4.62
CA PRO A 330 17.45 -6.21 -5.72
C PRO A 330 16.00 -6.64 -5.43
N PRO A 331 15.22 -7.00 -6.45
CA PRO A 331 13.92 -7.64 -6.24
C PRO A 331 14.03 -8.81 -5.26
N GLU A 332 13.00 -9.04 -4.44
CA GLU A 332 12.92 -10.10 -3.42
C GLU A 332 13.89 -9.94 -2.22
N VAL A 333 14.54 -8.79 -2.08
CA VAL A 333 15.51 -8.56 -1.00
C VAL A 333 15.22 -7.24 -0.31
N GLY A 334 15.27 -7.23 1.01
CA GLY A 334 15.07 -6.03 1.82
C GLY A 334 13.69 -5.41 1.57
N HIS A 335 13.66 -4.10 1.33
CA HIS A 335 12.42 -3.36 1.13
C HIS A 335 12.01 -3.22 -0.35
N ASN A 336 12.24 -4.26 -1.15
CA ASN A 336 11.83 -4.32 -2.55
C ASN A 336 10.90 -5.51 -2.80
N TYR A 337 9.61 -5.23 -2.90
CA TYR A 337 8.54 -6.21 -3.02
C TYR A 337 8.01 -6.37 -4.45
N SER A 338 8.71 -5.87 -5.46
CA SER A 338 8.22 -5.88 -6.84
C SER A 338 7.96 -7.28 -7.40
N ALA A 339 8.64 -8.30 -6.89
CA ALA A 339 8.41 -9.69 -7.28
C ALA A 339 7.26 -10.36 -6.50
N ASP A 340 6.93 -9.84 -5.31
CA ASP A 340 5.89 -10.42 -4.45
C ASP A 340 4.52 -9.79 -4.67
N MET A 341 4.47 -8.68 -5.42
CA MET A 341 3.28 -7.85 -5.56
C MET A 341 2.10 -8.61 -6.16
N ALA A 342 2.34 -9.37 -7.23
CA ALA A 342 1.31 -10.18 -7.87
C ALA A 342 0.73 -11.21 -6.90
N SER A 343 1.59 -11.96 -6.21
CA SER A 343 1.19 -12.98 -5.25
C SER A 343 0.41 -12.39 -4.06
N ALA A 344 0.86 -11.25 -3.52
CA ALA A 344 0.17 -10.57 -2.42
C ALA A 344 -1.23 -10.09 -2.82
N VAL A 345 -1.37 -9.53 -4.03
CA VAL A 345 -2.67 -9.08 -4.55
C VAL A 345 -3.60 -10.25 -4.84
N VAL A 346 -3.09 -11.31 -5.48
CA VAL A 346 -3.90 -12.52 -5.77
C VAL A 346 -4.46 -13.13 -4.49
N LEU A 347 -3.63 -13.28 -3.47
CA LEU A 347 -4.07 -13.79 -2.16
C LEU A 347 -5.04 -12.83 -1.47
N GLY A 348 -4.75 -11.53 -1.53
CA GLY A 348 -5.55 -10.52 -0.85
C GLY A 348 -6.94 -10.31 -1.45
N VAL A 349 -7.07 -10.36 -2.78
CA VAL A 349 -8.38 -10.23 -3.45
C VAL A 349 -9.20 -11.52 -3.33
N ALA A 350 -8.54 -12.68 -3.21
CA ALA A 350 -9.17 -13.99 -3.08
C ALA A 350 -10.23 -14.28 -4.16
N ASN A 351 -9.90 -13.94 -5.42
CA ASN A 351 -10.79 -14.16 -6.57
C ASN A 351 -10.93 -15.66 -6.87
N PRO A 352 -12.12 -16.27 -6.70
CA PRO A 352 -12.31 -17.71 -6.86
C PRO A 352 -12.15 -18.21 -8.32
N GLU A 353 -12.19 -17.33 -9.30
CA GLU A 353 -11.98 -17.67 -10.71
C GLU A 353 -10.50 -17.60 -11.12
N TRP A 354 -9.63 -17.13 -10.21
CA TRP A 354 -8.21 -16.96 -10.48
C TRP A 354 -7.47 -18.29 -10.39
N THR A 355 -6.56 -18.53 -11.31
CA THR A 355 -5.77 -19.77 -11.37
C THR A 355 -4.28 -19.47 -11.28
N THR A 356 -3.47 -20.43 -10.89
CA THR A 356 -2.01 -20.35 -10.91
C THR A 356 -1.46 -19.87 -12.26
N ARG A 357 -2.09 -20.32 -13.37
CA ARG A 357 -1.69 -19.88 -14.71
C ARG A 357 -1.93 -18.38 -14.92
N ASP A 358 -2.96 -17.83 -14.32
CA ASP A 358 -3.25 -16.38 -14.40
C ASP A 358 -2.20 -15.60 -13.62
N THR A 359 -1.75 -16.12 -12.47
CA THR A 359 -0.65 -15.51 -11.69
C THR A 359 0.63 -15.44 -12.52
N VAL A 360 1.04 -16.52 -13.18
CA VAL A 360 2.24 -16.53 -14.02
C VAL A 360 2.13 -15.50 -15.16
N ARG A 361 0.97 -15.41 -15.82
CA ARG A 361 0.74 -14.41 -16.88
C ARG A 361 0.78 -12.98 -16.36
N LEU A 362 0.24 -12.76 -15.15
CA LEU A 362 0.28 -11.46 -14.49
C LEU A 362 1.72 -11.05 -14.19
N GLU A 363 2.53 -11.92 -13.57
CA GLU A 363 3.93 -11.68 -13.26
C GLU A 363 4.78 -11.39 -14.52
N GLU A 364 4.53 -12.11 -15.61
CA GLU A 364 5.19 -11.87 -16.90
C GLU A 364 4.80 -10.52 -17.52
N ALA A 365 3.56 -10.06 -17.32
CA ALA A 365 3.04 -8.84 -17.94
C ALA A 365 3.36 -7.56 -17.15
N LEU A 366 3.39 -7.60 -15.80
CA LEU A 366 3.55 -6.41 -14.95
C LEU A 366 4.72 -5.50 -15.35
N PRO A 367 5.93 -6.02 -15.69
CA PRO A 367 7.07 -5.18 -16.06
C PRO A 367 6.81 -4.24 -17.24
N ASP A 368 5.93 -4.63 -18.17
CA ASP A 368 5.61 -3.85 -19.37
C ASP A 368 4.72 -2.63 -19.08
N PHE A 369 4.06 -2.62 -17.92
CA PHE A 369 3.15 -1.55 -17.48
C PHE A 369 3.73 -0.64 -16.41
N ARG A 370 4.99 -0.84 -16.01
CA ARG A 370 5.67 0.03 -15.06
C ARG A 370 5.90 1.40 -15.66
N TYR A 371 5.53 2.44 -14.95
CA TYR A 371 5.91 3.81 -15.27
C TYR A 371 6.98 4.30 -14.28
N VAL A 372 7.93 5.05 -14.79
CA VAL A 372 9.01 5.60 -13.96
C VAL A 372 8.61 7.01 -13.53
N THR A 373 8.42 7.20 -12.23
CA THR A 373 8.33 8.54 -11.63
C THR A 373 9.76 9.05 -11.45
N GLY A 374 10.29 9.75 -12.44
CA GLY A 374 11.69 10.24 -12.47
C GLY A 374 12.03 11.27 -11.38
#